data_62de68b22f1df9c4f50680d2e70ce988
#
_entry.id   62de68b22f1df9c4f50680d2e70ce988
#
_cell.length_a   1.000
_cell.length_b   1.000
_cell.length_c   1.000
_cell.angle_alpha   90.00
_cell.angle_beta   90.00
_cell.angle_gamma   90.00
#
_symmetry.space_group_name_H-M   'P 1'
#
loop_
_entity.id
_entity.type
_entity.pdbx_description
1 polymer ?
#
loop_
_entity_poly.entity_id
_entity_poly.type
_entity_poly.pdbx_seq_one_letter_code
_entity_poly.pdbx_strand_id
1 'polypeptide(L)'
;MHLIQPDLHTRRAFLRRSTQLGLAGTALPFALNLAAMGEAAAFTATDYKALVCVFLYGGNDYANTVVTYDDDSYNRYAAIRGGAGQAGGGIAIAKAALANTVLTPTVPLPGGRQYALHPAMPGMAQLFNTGKAAVQLNVGPLVVPLTRAQYSSNNRALYPLPPKLFSHNDQQSVWQSSSPEGSTVGWGGNLGDLALSSNGNSLFTCISVTGNAVFLSGDSALSYQVSTGGAIAINGVKSNVYGSSAVRGALTALIQQTSPQVLENEYNRVTTR
;
A
#
# COMPACT_ATOMS: atom_id res chain seq x y z
N MET A 1 17.90 -27.06 -14.77
CA MET A 1 17.70 -27.04 -13.31
C MET A 1 18.60 -25.91 -12.80
N HIS A 2 18.08 -24.69 -12.74
CA HIS A 2 18.82 -23.54 -12.20
C HIS A 2 18.61 -23.53 -10.69
N LEU A 3 19.67 -23.82 -9.96
CA LEU A 3 19.75 -23.62 -8.53
C LEU A 3 19.65 -22.12 -8.25
N ILE A 4 18.57 -21.72 -7.61
CA ILE A 4 18.38 -20.36 -7.10
C ILE A 4 19.43 -20.18 -6.00
N GLN A 5 20.42 -19.32 -6.24
CA GLN A 5 21.40 -18.93 -5.22
C GLN A 5 20.77 -17.83 -4.35
N PRO A 6 20.49 -18.08 -3.06
CA PRO A 6 19.86 -17.11 -2.15
C PRO A 6 20.71 -15.85 -1.94
N ASP A 7 21.99 -15.91 -2.19
CA ASP A 7 22.96 -14.84 -1.90
C ASP A 7 22.94 -13.69 -2.93
N LEU A 8 22.19 -13.83 -4.03
CA LEU A 8 22.09 -12.78 -5.06
C LEU A 8 20.99 -11.75 -4.80
N HIS A 9 20.17 -11.95 -3.78
CA HIS A 9 19.12 -11.01 -3.36
C HIS A 9 19.50 -10.16 -2.15
N THR A 10 20.80 -9.96 -1.96
CA THR A 10 21.39 -9.17 -0.86
C THR A 10 21.10 -7.67 -1.04
N ARG A 11 21.33 -6.89 0.03
CA ARG A 11 21.35 -5.41 0.07
C ARG A 11 21.90 -4.77 -1.22
N ARG A 12 22.85 -5.41 -1.88
CA ARG A 12 23.50 -4.95 -3.11
C ARG A 12 22.60 -5.04 -4.34
N ALA A 13 21.75 -6.07 -4.45
CA ALA A 13 20.78 -6.20 -5.54
C ALA A 13 19.63 -5.20 -5.37
N PHE A 14 19.17 -5.00 -4.13
CA PHE A 14 18.19 -3.97 -3.80
C PHE A 14 18.71 -2.57 -4.11
N LEU A 15 19.91 -2.23 -3.65
CA LEU A 15 20.55 -0.93 -3.93
C LEU A 15 20.81 -0.73 -5.42
N ARG A 16 21.19 -1.75 -6.19
CA ARG A 16 21.34 -1.67 -7.66
C ARG A 16 20.01 -1.42 -8.36
N ARG A 17 18.93 -2.07 -7.95
CA ARG A 17 17.60 -1.85 -8.52
C ARG A 17 17.04 -0.49 -8.10
N SER A 18 17.28 -0.06 -6.87
CA SER A 18 16.91 1.27 -6.38
C SER A 18 17.67 2.39 -7.06
N THR A 19 18.97 2.21 -7.41
CA THR A 19 19.75 3.17 -8.20
C THR A 19 19.30 3.21 -9.65
N GLN A 20 18.86 2.11 -10.23
CA GLN A 20 18.30 2.10 -11.58
C GLN A 20 16.95 2.83 -11.65
N LEU A 21 16.13 2.75 -10.59
CA LEU A 21 14.92 3.55 -10.41
C LEU A 21 15.24 5.02 -10.11
N GLY A 22 16.32 5.31 -9.38
CA GLY A 22 16.78 6.68 -9.06
C GLY A 22 17.35 7.45 -10.27
N LEU A 23 17.87 6.76 -11.28
CA LEU A 23 18.30 7.37 -12.53
C LEU A 23 17.12 7.81 -13.41
N ALA A 24 15.90 7.39 -13.13
CA ALA A 24 14.68 7.88 -13.76
C ALA A 24 14.13 9.19 -13.14
N GLY A 25 14.89 9.86 -12.30
CA GLY A 25 14.84 11.33 -12.12
C GLY A 25 13.77 11.92 -11.18
N THR A 26 12.98 11.16 -10.39
CA THR A 26 12.06 11.76 -9.39
C THR A 26 11.68 10.84 -8.22
N ALA A 27 12.24 9.65 -8.18
CA ALA A 27 11.94 8.65 -7.15
C ALA A 27 12.86 8.74 -5.92
N LEU A 28 13.76 9.74 -5.83
CA LEU A 28 14.77 9.80 -4.77
C LEU A 28 14.17 9.82 -3.35
N PRO A 29 13.13 10.61 -3.04
CA PRO A 29 12.53 10.59 -1.71
C PRO A 29 11.80 9.26 -1.42
N PHE A 30 11.20 8.65 -2.45
CA PHE A 30 10.50 7.39 -2.32
C PHE A 30 11.48 6.22 -2.20
N ALA A 31 12.55 6.24 -2.99
CA ALA A 31 13.64 5.26 -2.92
C ALA A 31 14.40 5.33 -1.58
N LEU A 32 14.61 6.52 -1.02
CA LEU A 32 15.21 6.69 0.30
C LEU A 32 14.29 6.18 1.42
N ASN A 33 12.99 6.44 1.33
CA ASN A 33 12.02 5.86 2.26
C ASN A 33 11.94 4.34 2.13
N LEU A 34 11.98 3.81 0.90
CA LEU A 34 11.99 2.37 0.66
C LEU A 34 13.31 1.72 1.14
N ALA A 35 14.45 2.41 0.98
CA ALA A 35 15.74 1.97 1.48
C ALA A 35 15.77 1.95 3.03
N ALA A 36 15.21 2.98 3.67
CA ALA A 36 15.09 3.03 5.13
C ALA A 36 14.13 1.94 5.66
N MET A 37 13.05 1.64 4.92
CA MET A 37 12.17 0.52 5.24
C MET A 37 12.85 -0.84 5.01
N GLY A 38 13.69 -0.96 3.97
CA GLY A 38 14.48 -2.16 3.69
C GLY A 38 15.57 -2.39 4.76
N GLU A 39 16.21 -1.34 5.26
CA GLU A 39 17.13 -1.45 6.41
C GLU A 39 16.39 -1.88 7.69
N ALA A 40 15.20 -1.35 7.92
CA ALA A 40 14.35 -1.76 9.04
C ALA A 40 13.90 -3.23 8.92
N ALA A 41 13.63 -3.71 7.71
CA ALA A 41 13.26 -5.10 7.45
C ALA A 41 14.44 -6.09 7.55
N ALA A 42 15.68 -5.63 7.29
CA ALA A 42 16.89 -6.44 7.44
C ALA A 42 17.39 -6.51 8.90
N PHE A 43 16.70 -5.89 9.83
CA PHE A 43 17.02 -5.92 11.25
C PHE A 43 16.53 -7.24 11.84
N THR A 44 17.40 -7.93 12.59
CA THR A 44 16.98 -9.05 13.43
C THR A 44 16.13 -8.50 14.56
N ALA A 45 14.83 -8.36 14.30
CA ALA A 45 13.92 -7.86 15.29
C ALA A 45 13.79 -8.85 16.44
N THR A 46 13.97 -8.37 17.65
CA THR A 46 13.74 -9.17 18.88
C THR A 46 12.27 -9.23 19.25
N ASP A 47 11.42 -8.47 18.56
CA ASP A 47 9.99 -8.38 18.74
C ASP A 47 9.23 -8.44 17.41
N TYR A 48 7.93 -8.69 17.47
CA TYR A 48 7.06 -8.72 16.30
C TYR A 48 6.88 -7.31 15.72
N LYS A 49 7.14 -7.17 14.41
CA LYS A 49 6.86 -5.96 13.63
C LYS A 49 5.92 -6.29 12.48
N ALA A 50 4.95 -5.43 12.25
CA ALA A 50 4.03 -5.56 11.12
C ALA A 50 3.86 -4.21 10.41
N LEU A 51 3.94 -4.24 9.07
CA LEU A 51 3.53 -3.14 8.21
C LEU A 51 2.12 -3.44 7.70
N VAL A 52 1.15 -2.62 8.09
CA VAL A 52 -0.24 -2.76 7.61
C VAL A 52 -0.50 -1.69 6.56
N CYS A 53 -0.80 -2.11 5.34
CA CYS A 53 -1.16 -1.23 4.24
C CYS A 53 -2.69 -1.25 4.06
N VAL A 54 -3.32 -0.09 4.18
CA VAL A 54 -4.74 0.11 3.89
C VAL A 54 -4.85 0.87 2.57
N PHE A 55 -5.26 0.18 1.51
CA PHE A 55 -5.45 0.77 0.20
C PHE A 55 -6.91 1.13 -0.03
N LEU A 56 -7.17 2.43 -0.17
CA LEU A 56 -8.51 2.94 -0.48
C LEU A 56 -8.73 2.88 -1.99
N TYR A 57 -9.23 1.78 -2.46
CA TYR A 57 -9.33 1.39 -3.86
C TYR A 57 -10.15 2.33 -4.74
N GLY A 58 -11.10 3.03 -4.13
CA GLY A 58 -11.97 4.02 -4.76
C GLY A 58 -12.95 4.58 -3.75
N GLY A 59 -13.81 5.51 -4.18
CA GLY A 59 -14.78 6.17 -3.31
C GLY A 59 -14.15 7.11 -2.27
N ASN A 60 -12.84 7.33 -2.31
CA ASN A 60 -12.15 8.30 -1.46
C ASN A 60 -11.99 9.64 -2.17
N ASP A 61 -12.54 10.69 -1.58
CA ASP A 61 -12.28 12.06 -1.99
C ASP A 61 -11.07 12.60 -1.22
N TYR A 62 -9.89 12.54 -1.85
CA TYR A 62 -8.64 12.97 -1.23
C TYR A 62 -8.67 14.43 -0.79
N ALA A 63 -9.37 15.31 -1.53
CA ALA A 63 -9.46 16.73 -1.23
C ALA A 63 -10.40 17.06 -0.07
N ASN A 64 -11.25 16.09 0.34
CA ASN A 64 -12.04 16.13 1.55
C ASN A 64 -11.47 15.24 2.66
N THR A 65 -10.47 14.42 2.37
CA THR A 65 -9.73 13.66 3.39
C THR A 65 -8.72 14.55 4.11
N VAL A 66 -7.93 15.33 3.35
CA VAL A 66 -7.00 16.35 3.87
C VAL A 66 -7.37 17.69 3.26
N VAL A 67 -7.89 18.59 4.07
CA VAL A 67 -8.44 19.85 3.65
C VAL A 67 -7.51 20.99 4.06
N THR A 68 -7.31 21.96 3.16
CA THR A 68 -6.57 23.19 3.49
C THR A 68 -7.34 24.01 4.53
N TYR A 69 -6.64 24.53 5.54
CA TYR A 69 -7.27 25.18 6.69
C TYR A 69 -6.89 26.64 6.86
N ASP A 70 -5.71 27.11 6.35
CA ASP A 70 -5.43 28.54 6.28
C ASP A 70 -6.45 29.28 5.42
N ASP A 71 -6.70 30.54 5.73
CA ASP A 71 -7.81 31.30 5.12
C ASP A 71 -7.71 31.36 3.61
N ASP A 72 -6.55 31.66 3.07
CA ASP A 72 -6.36 31.82 1.62
C ASP A 72 -6.62 30.50 0.87
N SER A 73 -6.02 29.42 1.34
CA SER A 73 -6.16 28.11 0.69
C SER A 73 -7.54 27.52 0.91
N TYR A 74 -8.12 27.70 2.09
CA TYR A 74 -9.49 27.25 2.36
C TYR A 74 -10.52 27.98 1.49
N ASN A 75 -10.40 29.30 1.32
CA ASN A 75 -11.32 30.06 0.48
C ASN A 75 -11.27 29.59 -0.98
N ARG A 76 -10.08 29.27 -1.50
CA ARG A 76 -9.94 28.66 -2.85
C ARG A 76 -10.56 27.28 -2.92
N TYR A 77 -10.33 26.44 -1.92
CA TYR A 77 -10.97 25.12 -1.83
C TYR A 77 -12.50 25.24 -1.81
N ALA A 78 -13.07 26.10 -0.99
CA ALA A 78 -14.50 26.30 -0.88
C ALA A 78 -15.10 26.87 -2.18
N ALA A 79 -14.39 27.79 -2.86
CA ALA A 79 -14.83 28.34 -4.14
C ALA A 79 -14.83 27.28 -5.27
N ILE A 80 -13.84 26.39 -5.29
CA ILE A 80 -13.71 25.34 -6.32
C ILE A 80 -14.74 24.23 -6.11
N ARG A 81 -14.94 23.80 -4.85
CA ARG A 81 -15.76 22.63 -4.55
C ARG A 81 -17.22 22.96 -4.23
N GLY A 82 -17.51 24.25 -3.99
CA GLY A 82 -18.85 24.72 -3.62
C GLY A 82 -19.30 24.20 -2.25
N GLY A 83 -20.48 24.57 -1.82
CA GLY A 83 -20.99 24.24 -0.47
C GLY A 83 -20.53 25.24 0.58
N ALA A 84 -20.64 24.92 1.87
CA ALA A 84 -20.21 25.77 2.98
C ALA A 84 -20.71 27.23 2.91
N GLY A 85 -21.95 27.45 2.43
CA GLY A 85 -22.54 28.77 2.26
C GLY A 85 -22.43 29.35 0.83
N GLN A 86 -21.85 28.59 -0.12
CA GLN A 86 -21.83 28.98 -1.54
C GLN A 86 -23.21 28.82 -2.17
N ALA A 87 -23.61 29.78 -3.03
CA ALA A 87 -24.85 29.68 -3.80
C ALA A 87 -24.77 28.48 -4.76
N GLY A 88 -25.77 27.62 -4.75
CA GLY A 88 -25.81 26.41 -5.59
C GLY A 88 -25.34 25.12 -4.94
N GLY A 89 -24.94 25.15 -3.67
CA GLY A 89 -24.48 23.95 -2.94
C GLY A 89 -23.12 23.49 -3.38
N GLY A 90 -22.71 22.32 -2.91
CA GLY A 90 -21.42 21.70 -3.25
C GLY A 90 -20.96 20.71 -2.17
N ILE A 91 -19.69 20.33 -2.27
CA ILE A 91 -19.08 19.27 -1.44
C ILE A 91 -17.92 19.78 -0.56
N ALA A 92 -17.68 21.10 -0.49
CA ALA A 92 -16.73 21.66 0.44
C ALA A 92 -17.22 21.49 1.88
N ILE A 93 -16.31 21.07 2.76
CA ILE A 93 -16.59 20.95 4.18
C ILE A 93 -16.49 22.33 4.83
N ALA A 94 -17.48 22.71 5.65
CA ALA A 94 -17.46 23.98 6.36
C ALA A 94 -16.22 24.11 7.26
N LYS A 95 -15.56 25.28 7.25
CA LYS A 95 -14.31 25.50 8.00
C LYS A 95 -14.48 25.23 9.50
N ALA A 96 -15.62 25.64 10.06
CA ALA A 96 -15.93 25.40 11.47
C ALA A 96 -15.97 23.90 11.82
N ALA A 97 -16.41 23.04 10.90
CA ALA A 97 -16.46 21.60 11.13
C ALA A 97 -15.06 20.97 11.17
N LEU A 98 -14.05 21.62 10.60
CA LEU A 98 -12.66 21.15 10.57
C LEU A 98 -11.88 21.46 11.84
N ALA A 99 -12.40 22.32 12.73
CA ALA A 99 -11.66 22.85 13.87
C ALA A 99 -11.08 21.77 14.81
N ASN A 100 -11.80 20.65 14.98
CA ASN A 100 -11.38 19.56 15.87
C ASN A 100 -10.36 18.59 15.23
N THR A 101 -10.04 18.77 13.96
CA THR A 101 -9.15 17.88 13.21
C THR A 101 -7.96 18.62 12.59
N VAL A 102 -7.70 19.85 13.07
CA VAL A 102 -6.55 20.65 12.62
C VAL A 102 -5.25 19.92 12.96
N LEU A 103 -4.35 19.89 11.98
CA LEU A 103 -3.03 19.30 12.10
C LEU A 103 -2.02 20.34 12.57
N THR A 104 -1.30 20.02 13.63
CA THR A 104 -0.27 20.88 14.19
C THR A 104 1.10 20.22 13.96
N PRO A 105 1.79 20.51 12.83
CA PRO A 105 3.09 19.94 12.57
C PRO A 105 4.13 20.52 13.54
N THR A 106 5.17 19.73 13.88
CA THR A 106 6.27 20.15 14.77
C THR A 106 7.07 21.31 14.22
N VAL A 107 7.13 21.45 12.89
CA VAL A 107 7.74 22.58 12.18
C VAL A 107 6.65 23.26 11.36
N PRO A 108 6.44 24.57 11.50
CA PRO A 108 5.49 25.31 10.69
C PRO A 108 5.75 25.12 9.20
N LEU A 109 4.68 24.95 8.43
CA LEU A 109 4.79 24.78 6.99
C LEU A 109 5.10 26.13 6.30
N PRO A 110 5.87 26.10 5.20
CA PRO A 110 6.19 27.31 4.42
C PRO A 110 4.92 28.05 3.97
N GLY A 111 4.95 29.37 4.01
CA GLY A 111 3.83 30.20 3.58
C GLY A 111 2.63 30.19 4.53
N GLY A 112 2.81 29.80 5.79
CA GLY A 112 1.73 29.75 6.79
C GLY A 112 0.63 28.74 6.48
N ARG A 113 0.90 27.74 5.64
CA ARG A 113 -0.07 26.72 5.25
C ARG A 113 -0.51 25.89 6.45
N GLN A 114 -1.80 25.64 6.52
CA GLN A 114 -2.41 24.80 7.53
C GLN A 114 -3.34 23.78 6.86
N TYR A 115 -3.48 22.63 7.49
CA TYR A 115 -4.34 21.55 7.05
C TYR A 115 -5.16 20.99 8.21
N ALA A 116 -6.32 20.43 7.86
CA ALA A 116 -7.15 19.65 8.75
C ALA A 116 -7.56 18.34 8.09
N LEU A 117 -7.85 17.33 8.86
CA LEU A 117 -8.44 16.10 8.33
C LEU A 117 -9.96 16.23 8.26
N HIS A 118 -10.59 15.33 7.51
CA HIS A 118 -12.05 15.21 7.49
C HIS A 118 -12.61 15.15 8.93
N PRO A 119 -13.74 15.77 9.23
CA PRO A 119 -14.30 15.82 10.60
C PRO A 119 -14.54 14.45 11.25
N ALA A 120 -14.72 13.39 10.44
CA ALA A 120 -14.86 12.03 10.92
C ALA A 120 -13.51 11.36 11.31
N MET A 121 -12.40 12.06 11.23
CA MET A 121 -11.05 11.52 11.49
C MET A 121 -10.32 12.15 12.69
N PRO A 122 -11.00 12.40 13.83
CA PRO A 122 -10.35 13.03 14.99
C PRO A 122 -9.24 12.17 15.59
N GLY A 123 -9.37 10.84 15.56
CA GLY A 123 -8.33 9.93 16.03
C GLY A 123 -7.06 10.00 15.21
N MET A 124 -7.15 10.13 13.88
CA MET A 124 -5.98 10.34 13.02
C MET A 124 -5.32 11.68 13.25
N ALA A 125 -6.10 12.75 13.42
CA ALA A 125 -5.57 14.06 13.77
C ALA A 125 -4.83 14.04 15.12
N GLN A 126 -5.36 13.32 16.10
CA GLN A 126 -4.68 13.12 17.38
C GLN A 126 -3.35 12.36 17.21
N LEU A 127 -3.32 11.28 16.41
CA LEU A 127 -2.08 10.55 16.14
C LEU A 127 -1.04 11.45 15.47
N PHE A 128 -1.45 12.30 14.51
CA PHE A 128 -0.55 13.27 13.90
C PHE A 128 -0.03 14.27 14.92
N ASN A 129 -0.90 14.89 15.71
CA ASN A 129 -0.54 15.91 16.68
C ASN A 129 0.31 15.37 17.84
N THR A 130 0.31 14.06 18.08
CA THR A 130 1.18 13.37 19.04
C THR A 130 2.44 12.76 18.41
N GLY A 131 2.73 13.07 17.13
CA GLY A 131 3.92 12.60 16.43
C GLY A 131 3.91 11.11 16.04
N LYS A 132 2.74 10.46 16.06
CA LYS A 132 2.57 9.02 15.72
C LYS A 132 2.06 8.79 14.31
N ALA A 133 1.72 9.85 13.59
CA ALA A 133 1.30 9.79 12.19
C ALA A 133 1.94 10.92 11.39
N ALA A 134 2.10 10.71 10.10
CA ALA A 134 2.53 11.73 9.14
C ALA A 134 1.57 11.76 7.94
N VAL A 135 1.45 12.91 7.32
CA VAL A 135 0.67 13.10 6.09
C VAL A 135 1.63 13.49 4.97
N GLN A 136 1.60 12.75 3.88
CA GLN A 136 2.34 13.08 2.67
C GLN A 136 1.35 13.47 1.58
N LEU A 137 1.47 14.69 1.08
CA LEU A 137 0.61 15.24 0.03
C LEU A 137 1.30 15.14 -1.34
N ASN A 138 0.52 15.30 -2.40
CA ASN A 138 0.99 15.30 -3.79
C ASN A 138 1.74 14.02 -4.18
N VAL A 139 1.31 12.88 -3.66
CA VAL A 139 1.81 11.57 -4.05
C VAL A 139 0.95 11.03 -5.19
N GLY A 140 1.60 10.57 -6.25
CA GLY A 140 0.90 9.98 -7.40
C GLY A 140 1.87 9.56 -8.48
N PRO A 141 1.39 8.86 -9.52
CA PRO A 141 2.23 8.50 -10.66
C PRO A 141 2.71 9.77 -11.38
N LEU A 142 4.01 9.88 -11.58
CA LEU A 142 4.66 11.02 -12.23
C LEU A 142 5.85 10.52 -13.05
N VAL A 143 5.97 11.02 -14.29
CA VAL A 143 7.15 10.77 -15.14
C VAL A 143 8.13 11.93 -15.00
N VAL A 144 7.62 13.15 -15.18
CA VAL A 144 8.39 14.39 -14.98
C VAL A 144 7.48 15.43 -14.30
N PRO A 145 8.01 16.34 -13.49
CA PRO A 145 7.22 17.45 -12.95
C PRO A 145 6.61 18.30 -14.07
N LEU A 146 5.32 18.57 -13.99
CA LEU A 146 4.58 19.29 -15.01
C LEU A 146 3.77 20.44 -14.43
N THR A 147 3.79 21.57 -15.15
CA THR A 147 2.81 22.63 -14.96
C THR A 147 1.53 22.31 -15.70
N ARG A 148 0.42 22.99 -15.36
CA ARG A 148 -0.84 22.88 -16.08
C ARG A 148 -0.70 23.21 -17.59
N ALA A 149 0.07 24.25 -17.92
CA ALA A 149 0.30 24.64 -19.31
C ALA A 149 1.04 23.53 -20.09
N GLN A 150 2.06 22.92 -19.51
CA GLN A 150 2.79 21.80 -20.09
C GLN A 150 1.90 20.56 -20.27
N TYR A 151 1.07 20.25 -19.27
CA TYR A 151 0.09 19.17 -19.37
C TYR A 151 -0.89 19.43 -20.55
N SER A 152 -1.37 20.67 -20.72
CA SER A 152 -2.32 21.04 -21.75
C SER A 152 -1.71 21.23 -23.15
N SER A 153 -0.38 21.26 -23.27
CA SER A 153 0.33 21.53 -24.53
C SER A 153 0.22 20.40 -25.57
N ASN A 154 -0.22 19.22 -25.19
CA ASN A 154 -0.24 17.99 -26.02
C ASN A 154 1.14 17.53 -26.56
N ASN A 155 2.22 18.20 -26.22
CA ASN A 155 3.58 17.78 -26.62
C ASN A 155 4.08 16.66 -25.67
N ARG A 156 3.71 15.43 -25.97
CA ARG A 156 4.04 14.26 -25.14
C ARG A 156 5.49 13.80 -25.27
N ALA A 157 6.20 14.19 -26.31
CA ALA A 157 7.61 13.95 -26.46
C ALA A 157 8.44 14.74 -25.43
N LEU A 158 8.05 16.01 -25.20
CA LEU A 158 8.73 16.87 -24.24
C LEU A 158 8.13 16.77 -22.81
N TYR A 159 6.83 16.53 -22.71
CA TYR A 159 6.08 16.46 -21.47
C TYR A 159 5.34 15.12 -21.37
N PRO A 160 6.06 14.02 -21.13
CA PRO A 160 5.48 12.69 -21.04
C PRO A 160 4.57 12.58 -19.81
N LEU A 161 3.50 11.82 -19.97
CA LEU A 161 2.55 11.51 -18.90
C LEU A 161 2.72 10.04 -18.48
N PRO A 162 2.36 9.71 -17.24
CA PRO A 162 2.22 8.31 -16.84
C PRO A 162 1.25 7.58 -17.77
N PRO A 163 1.50 6.30 -18.07
CA PRO A 163 0.62 5.53 -18.93
C PRO A 163 -0.76 5.36 -18.29
N LYS A 164 -1.80 5.31 -19.13
CA LYS A 164 -3.14 4.93 -18.71
C LYS A 164 -3.73 5.78 -17.57
N LEU A 165 -3.38 7.07 -17.48
CA LEU A 165 -4.08 8.01 -16.59
C LEU A 165 -5.60 7.90 -16.81
N PHE A 166 -6.37 7.94 -15.74
CA PHE A 166 -7.83 7.80 -15.72
C PHE A 166 -8.39 6.38 -15.99
N SER A 167 -7.54 5.39 -16.25
CA SER A 167 -7.95 3.99 -16.22
C SER A 167 -7.98 3.50 -14.78
N HIS A 168 -9.12 3.05 -14.27
CA HIS A 168 -9.24 2.58 -12.89
C HIS A 168 -8.31 1.41 -12.59
N ASN A 169 -8.31 0.38 -13.45
CA ASN A 169 -7.50 -0.83 -13.23
C ASN A 169 -6.01 -0.53 -13.31
N ASP A 170 -5.59 0.25 -14.33
CA ASP A 170 -4.18 0.59 -14.49
C ASP A 170 -3.68 1.45 -13.31
N GLN A 171 -4.47 2.42 -12.85
CA GLN A 171 -4.08 3.25 -11.71
C GLN A 171 -4.00 2.44 -10.41
N GLN A 172 -4.91 1.51 -10.18
CA GLN A 172 -4.84 0.58 -9.06
C GLN A 172 -3.56 -0.26 -9.12
N SER A 173 -3.19 -0.75 -10.30
CA SER A 173 -1.95 -1.49 -10.51
C SER A 173 -0.72 -0.62 -10.29
N VAL A 174 -0.69 0.59 -10.85
CA VAL A 174 0.44 1.54 -10.69
C VAL A 174 0.72 1.85 -9.21
N TRP A 175 -0.29 2.05 -8.40
CA TRP A 175 -0.12 2.28 -6.96
C TRP A 175 0.45 1.07 -6.22
N GLN A 176 0.16 -0.14 -6.67
CA GLN A 176 0.59 -1.38 -6.04
C GLN A 176 1.94 -1.90 -6.55
N SER A 177 2.29 -1.60 -7.81
CA SER A 177 3.43 -2.24 -8.49
C SER A 177 4.34 -1.25 -9.23
N SER A 178 3.99 0.05 -9.28
CA SER A 178 4.63 1.06 -10.14
C SER A 178 4.53 0.76 -11.63
N SER A 179 3.62 -0.13 -12.04
CA SER A 179 3.39 -0.54 -13.43
C SER A 179 1.89 -0.61 -13.74
N PRO A 180 1.49 -0.40 -15.00
CA PRO A 180 0.11 -0.62 -15.44
C PRO A 180 -0.37 -2.05 -15.21
N GLU A 181 -1.64 -2.32 -15.51
CA GLU A 181 -2.24 -3.64 -15.42
C GLU A 181 -1.38 -4.71 -16.13
N GLY A 182 -1.29 -5.89 -15.50
CA GLY A 182 -0.45 -7.00 -15.96
C GLY A 182 0.85 -7.18 -15.18
N SER A 183 1.15 -6.32 -14.20
CA SER A 183 2.26 -6.54 -13.27
C SER A 183 2.03 -7.79 -12.42
N THR A 184 3.08 -8.57 -12.24
CA THR A 184 3.08 -9.79 -11.41
C THR A 184 3.73 -9.57 -10.05
N VAL A 185 4.44 -8.45 -9.86
CA VAL A 185 5.19 -8.11 -8.64
C VAL A 185 4.78 -6.75 -8.14
N GLY A 186 4.52 -6.64 -6.84
CA GLY A 186 4.20 -5.41 -6.14
C GLY A 186 5.32 -4.95 -5.22
N TRP A 187 5.33 -3.67 -4.87
CA TRP A 187 6.40 -3.13 -4.02
C TRP A 187 6.32 -3.65 -2.58
N GLY A 188 5.13 -4.00 -2.08
CA GLY A 188 4.97 -4.67 -0.78
C GLY A 188 5.53 -6.10 -0.79
N GLY A 189 5.36 -6.83 -1.91
CA GLY A 189 5.96 -8.14 -2.11
C GLY A 189 7.49 -8.08 -2.17
N ASN A 190 8.06 -7.05 -2.81
CA ASN A 190 9.52 -6.81 -2.80
C ASN A 190 10.04 -6.56 -1.37
N LEU A 191 9.28 -5.88 -0.52
CA LEU A 191 9.61 -5.77 0.92
C LEU A 191 9.51 -7.13 1.60
N GLY A 192 8.51 -7.93 1.26
CA GLY A 192 8.35 -9.29 1.72
C GLY A 192 9.56 -10.16 1.39
N ASP A 193 10.07 -10.09 0.16
CA ASP A 193 11.27 -10.82 -0.26
C ASP A 193 12.47 -10.56 0.66
N LEU A 194 12.64 -9.31 1.10
CA LEU A 194 13.71 -8.95 2.03
C LEU A 194 13.49 -9.50 3.45
N ALA A 195 12.24 -9.69 3.83
CA ALA A 195 11.86 -10.13 5.17
C ALA A 195 11.71 -11.66 5.33
N LEU A 196 11.73 -12.42 4.23
CA LEU A 196 11.53 -13.88 4.25
C LEU A 196 12.48 -14.60 5.21
N SER A 197 13.76 -14.24 5.20
CA SER A 197 14.78 -14.87 6.03
C SER A 197 14.70 -14.48 7.51
N SER A 198 14.01 -13.39 7.83
CA SER A 198 13.85 -12.88 9.19
C SER A 198 12.63 -13.48 9.90
N ASN A 199 11.74 -14.13 9.16
CA ASN A 199 10.53 -14.74 9.68
C ASN A 199 10.74 -16.23 9.92
N GLY A 200 10.33 -16.73 11.08
CA GLY A 200 10.41 -18.16 11.42
C GLY A 200 9.56 -19.04 10.49
N ASN A 201 8.49 -18.46 9.89
CA ASN A 201 7.73 -19.09 8.82
C ASN A 201 7.49 -18.05 7.70
N SER A 202 8.14 -18.26 6.56
CA SER A 202 8.08 -17.36 5.42
C SER A 202 6.68 -17.23 4.81
N LEU A 203 5.80 -18.23 4.99
CA LEU A 203 4.42 -18.21 4.49
C LEU A 203 3.62 -17.02 5.03
N PHE A 204 3.87 -16.60 6.25
CA PHE A 204 3.16 -15.50 6.90
C PHE A 204 3.88 -14.14 6.78
N THR A 205 4.82 -14.01 5.86
CA THR A 205 5.52 -12.73 5.63
C THR A 205 4.61 -11.71 4.95
N CYS A 206 3.84 -12.14 3.95
CA CYS A 206 2.92 -11.29 3.20
C CYS A 206 1.49 -11.80 3.38
N ILE A 207 0.66 -11.07 4.11
CA ILE A 207 -0.72 -11.49 4.42
C ILE A 207 -1.71 -10.50 3.82
N SER A 208 -2.63 -10.99 2.98
CA SER A 208 -3.76 -10.20 2.47
C SER A 208 -5.07 -10.62 3.13
N VAL A 209 -5.83 -9.65 3.60
CA VAL A 209 -7.18 -9.86 4.18
C VAL A 209 -8.30 -9.47 3.21
N THR A 210 -7.96 -9.03 1.99
CA THR A 210 -8.90 -8.53 0.97
C THR A 210 -8.87 -9.33 -0.34
N GLY A 211 -8.24 -10.51 -0.34
CA GLY A 211 -8.08 -11.33 -1.53
C GLY A 211 -6.73 -11.11 -2.23
N ASN A 212 -6.65 -11.51 -3.49
CA ASN A 212 -5.40 -11.42 -4.24
C ASN A 212 -5.13 -9.97 -4.66
N ALA A 213 -3.96 -9.45 -4.26
CA ALA A 213 -3.50 -8.13 -4.64
C ALA A 213 -2.04 -8.21 -5.11
N VAL A 214 -1.74 -7.62 -6.25
CA VAL A 214 -0.37 -7.59 -6.79
C VAL A 214 0.60 -6.93 -5.81
N PHE A 215 0.11 -6.03 -4.96
CA PHE A 215 0.89 -5.35 -3.93
C PHE A 215 1.77 -6.28 -3.09
N LEU A 216 1.25 -7.45 -2.70
CA LEU A 216 1.94 -8.40 -1.82
C LEU A 216 2.65 -9.54 -2.58
N SER A 217 2.64 -9.54 -3.90
CA SER A 217 3.37 -10.51 -4.71
C SER A 217 4.81 -10.07 -4.87
N GLY A 218 5.76 -10.85 -4.38
CA GLY A 218 7.20 -10.65 -4.55
C GLY A 218 7.77 -11.50 -5.68
N ASP A 219 9.07 -11.44 -5.88
CA ASP A 219 9.81 -12.38 -6.73
C ASP A 219 9.83 -13.80 -6.11
N SER A 220 9.87 -13.87 -4.78
CA SER A 220 9.91 -15.10 -3.98
C SER A 220 8.80 -15.14 -2.93
N ALA A 221 8.41 -13.99 -2.37
CA ALA A 221 7.36 -13.89 -1.39
C ALA A 221 5.99 -14.13 -2.02
N LEU A 222 5.27 -15.09 -1.47
CA LEU A 222 3.90 -15.39 -1.84
C LEU A 222 2.92 -14.72 -0.89
N SER A 223 1.82 -14.20 -1.42
CA SER A 223 0.76 -13.64 -0.60
C SER A 223 -0.08 -14.75 0.03
N TYR A 224 -0.11 -14.81 1.35
CA TYR A 224 -1.05 -15.61 2.11
C TYR A 224 -2.39 -14.87 2.21
N GLN A 225 -3.46 -15.52 1.80
CA GLN A 225 -4.79 -14.89 1.77
C GLN A 225 -5.68 -15.39 2.90
N VAL A 226 -6.29 -14.43 3.60
CA VAL A 226 -7.29 -14.69 4.64
C VAL A 226 -8.55 -13.88 4.32
N SER A 227 -9.72 -14.45 4.50
CA SER A 227 -10.98 -13.73 4.38
C SER A 227 -11.50 -13.31 5.75
N THR A 228 -12.56 -12.49 5.79
CA THR A 228 -13.28 -12.15 7.02
C THR A 228 -13.90 -13.38 7.71
N GLY A 229 -14.11 -14.46 6.96
CA GLY A 229 -14.53 -15.76 7.49
C GLY A 229 -13.37 -16.65 7.97
N GLY A 230 -12.14 -16.14 7.94
CA GLY A 230 -10.92 -16.88 8.27
C GLY A 230 -10.20 -17.43 7.04
N ALA A 231 -9.38 -18.46 7.25
CA ALA A 231 -8.62 -19.11 6.18
C ALA A 231 -9.55 -19.72 5.11
N ILE A 232 -9.11 -19.64 3.85
CA ILE A 232 -9.89 -20.17 2.73
C ILE A 232 -9.87 -21.71 2.78
N ALA A 233 -11.05 -22.31 2.88
CA ALA A 233 -11.17 -23.76 2.94
C ALA A 233 -10.68 -24.42 1.65
N ILE A 234 -9.92 -25.49 1.76
CA ILE A 234 -9.48 -26.31 0.62
C ILE A 234 -10.60 -27.27 0.25
N ASN A 235 -11.42 -26.91 -0.73
CA ASN A 235 -12.55 -27.73 -1.17
C ASN A 235 -12.14 -29.13 -1.64
N GLY A 236 -10.92 -29.30 -2.14
CA GLY A 236 -10.40 -30.60 -2.58
C GLY A 236 -10.28 -31.66 -1.47
N VAL A 237 -10.28 -31.26 -0.18
CA VAL A 237 -10.28 -32.22 0.93
C VAL A 237 -11.67 -32.59 1.41
N LYS A 238 -12.72 -31.90 0.96
CA LYS A 238 -14.12 -32.15 1.31
C LYS A 238 -14.79 -33.23 0.45
N SER A 239 -14.21 -33.56 -0.70
CA SER A 239 -14.71 -34.56 -1.64
C SER A 239 -13.55 -35.42 -2.16
N ASN A 240 -13.86 -36.51 -2.85
CA ASN A 240 -12.83 -37.34 -3.47
C ASN A 240 -12.07 -36.53 -4.53
N VAL A 241 -10.74 -36.50 -4.44
CA VAL A 241 -9.85 -35.85 -5.40
C VAL A 241 -9.58 -36.82 -6.55
N TYR A 242 -9.87 -36.42 -7.77
CA TYR A 242 -9.80 -37.27 -8.95
C TYR A 242 -10.59 -38.60 -8.80
N GLY A 243 -11.71 -38.59 -8.07
CA GLY A 243 -12.51 -39.76 -7.80
C GLY A 243 -11.94 -40.73 -6.75
N SER A 244 -10.79 -40.43 -6.16
CA SER A 244 -10.09 -41.32 -5.20
C SER A 244 -10.23 -40.82 -3.76
N SER A 245 -10.77 -41.62 -2.88
CA SER A 245 -10.82 -41.40 -1.44
C SER A 245 -9.43 -41.55 -0.79
N ALA A 246 -8.56 -42.36 -1.34
CA ALA A 246 -7.20 -42.54 -0.84
C ALA A 246 -6.36 -41.27 -1.05
N VAL A 247 -6.48 -40.62 -2.23
CA VAL A 247 -5.80 -39.33 -2.50
C VAL A 247 -6.33 -38.26 -1.58
N ARG A 248 -7.64 -38.19 -1.36
CA ARG A 248 -8.25 -37.27 -0.39
C ARG A 248 -7.69 -37.50 1.02
N GLY A 249 -7.64 -38.76 1.46
CA GLY A 249 -7.12 -39.12 2.80
C GLY A 249 -5.66 -38.72 2.97
N ALA A 250 -4.82 -39.00 1.99
CA ALA A 250 -3.39 -38.61 2.02
C ALA A 250 -3.22 -37.09 2.04
N LEU A 251 -3.98 -36.35 1.22
CA LEU A 251 -3.95 -34.89 1.21
C LEU A 251 -4.43 -34.31 2.55
N THR A 252 -5.50 -34.85 3.11
CA THR A 252 -6.01 -34.43 4.43
C THR A 252 -4.95 -34.68 5.53
N ALA A 253 -4.33 -35.83 5.55
CA ALA A 253 -3.28 -36.17 6.51
C ALA A 253 -2.06 -35.22 6.38
N LEU A 254 -1.68 -34.89 5.15
CA LEU A 254 -0.57 -33.95 4.90
C LEU A 254 -0.90 -32.54 5.42
N ILE A 255 -2.12 -32.04 5.16
CA ILE A 255 -2.55 -30.71 5.58
C ILE A 255 -2.76 -30.63 7.09
N GLN A 256 -3.15 -31.72 7.75
CA GLN A 256 -3.41 -31.77 9.19
C GLN A 256 -2.16 -32.07 10.04
N GLN A 257 -0.98 -32.08 9.45
CA GLN A 257 0.25 -32.24 10.23
C GLN A 257 0.38 -31.13 11.26
N THR A 258 0.77 -31.50 12.47
CA THR A 258 1.00 -30.55 13.55
C THR A 258 2.32 -29.79 13.34
N SER A 259 2.30 -28.51 13.56
CA SER A 259 3.47 -27.63 13.53
C SER A 259 3.70 -27.01 14.92
N PRO A 260 4.93 -26.69 15.31
CA PRO A 260 5.18 -25.91 16.52
C PRO A 260 4.63 -24.47 16.43
N GLN A 261 4.22 -24.01 15.27
CA GLN A 261 3.68 -22.67 15.06
C GLN A 261 2.14 -22.63 15.22
N VAL A 262 1.68 -21.76 16.12
CA VAL A 262 0.25 -21.63 16.46
C VAL A 262 -0.60 -21.22 15.25
N LEU A 263 -0.11 -20.27 14.45
CA LEU A 263 -0.83 -19.79 13.26
C LEU A 263 -0.95 -20.86 12.18
N GLU A 264 0.09 -21.65 11.98
CA GLU A 264 0.08 -22.77 11.03
C GLU A 264 -0.89 -23.87 11.45
N ASN A 265 -0.90 -24.23 12.74
CA ASN A 265 -1.87 -25.18 13.27
C ASN A 265 -3.32 -24.68 13.11
N GLU A 266 -3.57 -23.42 13.40
CA GLU A 266 -4.91 -22.84 13.23
C GLU A 266 -5.31 -22.81 11.75
N TYR A 267 -4.40 -22.47 10.86
CA TYR A 267 -4.63 -22.53 9.41
C TYR A 267 -4.99 -23.96 8.96
N ASN A 268 -4.18 -24.95 9.35
CA ASN A 268 -4.43 -26.33 9.02
C ASN A 268 -5.80 -26.80 9.56
N ARG A 269 -6.15 -26.40 10.77
CA ARG A 269 -7.43 -26.69 11.40
C ARG A 269 -8.62 -26.07 10.67
N VAL A 270 -8.50 -24.83 10.20
CA VAL A 270 -9.60 -24.10 9.55
C VAL A 270 -9.75 -24.52 8.08
N THR A 271 -8.65 -24.74 7.38
CA THR A 271 -8.69 -25.13 5.95
C THR A 271 -9.19 -26.55 5.71
N THR A 272 -9.13 -27.43 6.72
CA THR A 272 -9.59 -28.82 6.64
C THR A 272 -10.99 -29.06 7.18
N ARG A 273 -11.64 -28.05 7.74
CA ARG A 273 -13.05 -28.07 8.13
C ARG A 273 -13.96 -27.83 6.92
#